data_a847e333c1c40c5ea5cbe572081977e5
#
_entry.id   a847e333c1c40c5ea5cbe572081977e5
#
_cell.length_a   1.000
_cell.length_b   1.000
_cell.length_c   1.000
_cell.angle_alpha   90.00
_cell.angle_beta   90.00
_cell.angle_gamma   90.00
#
_symmetry.space_group_name_H-M   'P 1'
#
loop_
_entity.id
_entity.type
_entity.pdbx_description
1 polymer ?
#
loop_
_entity_poly.entity_id
_entity_poly.type
_entity_poly.pdbx_seq_one_letter_code
_entity_poly.pdbx_strand_id
1 'polypeptide(L)'
;MSDVAKEANVSKMTVSRVINHPEQVTKELRSLVEKAMKTLHYSPNSAARALAKNRTNVVKFIILENIDTTEPYYMNLLFGITQGLNRHQYALQLLTSVDEITKGNADGYIITGARSSDSEWLDKLDKPFVLFGENRYGYDYVDTDNKIGEQIATQYALNKNYQSIIFIGINEKEAFEYSREAGYINTLQSHNKVPKIFRLPNHSHSAQHFIDEHWKEFAHNTCFICASDRLATGVVRAIIAKGGEIPKDFGVIGFDGIFLDQVSHPKLTTVKQPIIKLGELLSDMLLQKISQSGAQQGELLIEPTLIKRDETRN
;
A
#
# COMPACT_ATOMS: atom_id res chain seq x y z
N MET A 1 12.89 -27.03 27.16
CA MET A 1 11.62 -27.44 27.77
C MET A 1 11.77 -28.30 29.00
N SER A 2 12.59 -29.37 28.97
CA SER A 2 12.81 -30.26 30.12
C SER A 2 13.34 -29.51 31.35
N ASP A 3 14.28 -28.62 31.15
CA ASP A 3 14.90 -27.86 32.24
C ASP A 3 13.93 -26.80 32.80
N VAL A 4 13.14 -26.18 31.95
CA VAL A 4 12.05 -25.27 32.35
C VAL A 4 11.01 -26.01 33.19
N ALA A 5 10.65 -27.22 32.78
CA ALA A 5 9.69 -28.06 33.53
C ALA A 5 10.22 -28.43 34.91
N LYS A 6 11.53 -28.76 35.04
CA LYS A 6 12.19 -29.01 36.30
C LYS A 6 12.24 -27.76 37.19
N GLU A 7 12.68 -26.63 36.63
CA GLU A 7 12.81 -25.36 37.34
C GLU A 7 11.45 -24.85 37.86
N ALA A 8 10.41 -24.97 37.05
CA ALA A 8 9.04 -24.57 37.42
C ALA A 8 8.30 -25.64 38.27
N ASN A 9 8.91 -26.79 38.52
CA ASN A 9 8.29 -27.95 39.19
C ASN A 9 6.94 -28.39 38.59
N VAL A 10 6.90 -28.45 37.25
CA VAL A 10 5.71 -28.85 36.47
C VAL A 10 6.03 -29.89 35.41
N SER A 11 5.02 -30.49 34.80
CA SER A 11 5.25 -31.41 33.69
C SER A 11 5.70 -30.68 32.41
N LYS A 12 6.41 -31.38 31.50
CA LYS A 12 6.72 -30.86 30.15
C LYS A 12 5.46 -30.48 29.39
N MET A 13 4.37 -31.22 29.58
CA MET A 13 3.07 -30.96 28.97
C MET A 13 2.50 -29.63 29.47
N THR A 14 2.68 -29.33 30.77
CA THR A 14 2.25 -28.04 31.35
C THR A 14 3.07 -26.88 30.75
N VAL A 15 4.38 -27.02 30.63
CA VAL A 15 5.23 -26.02 29.94
C VAL A 15 4.77 -25.82 28.50
N SER A 16 4.53 -26.91 27.77
CA SER A 16 4.01 -26.83 26.39
C SER A 16 2.66 -26.13 26.31
N ARG A 17 1.77 -26.40 27.25
CA ARG A 17 0.43 -25.79 27.31
C ARG A 17 0.51 -24.29 27.64
N VAL A 18 1.38 -23.88 28.57
CA VAL A 18 1.64 -22.46 28.88
C VAL A 18 2.16 -21.72 27.65
N ILE A 19 3.03 -22.33 26.85
CA ILE A 19 3.62 -21.73 25.66
C ILE A 19 2.62 -21.63 24.49
N ASN A 20 1.83 -22.69 24.27
CA ASN A 20 1.00 -22.83 23.06
C ASN A 20 -0.47 -22.48 23.28
N HIS A 21 -0.98 -22.62 24.51
CA HIS A 21 -2.37 -22.44 24.92
C HIS A 21 -2.45 -21.73 26.27
N PRO A 22 -1.91 -20.51 26.41
CA PRO A 22 -1.87 -19.79 27.68
C PRO A 22 -3.25 -19.50 28.28
N GLU A 23 -4.27 -19.51 27.44
CA GLU A 23 -5.68 -19.36 27.84
C GLU A 23 -6.23 -20.59 28.57
N GLN A 24 -5.61 -21.76 28.44
CA GLN A 24 -6.03 -23.01 29.03
C GLN A 24 -5.34 -23.31 30.39
N VAL A 25 -4.55 -22.38 30.91
CA VAL A 25 -3.81 -22.54 32.16
C VAL A 25 -4.09 -21.38 33.11
N THR A 26 -3.97 -21.67 34.45
CA THR A 26 -4.19 -20.64 35.45
C THR A 26 -3.08 -19.59 35.41
N LYS A 27 -3.37 -18.38 35.90
CA LYS A 27 -2.39 -17.27 35.93
C LYS A 27 -1.16 -17.62 36.77
N GLU A 28 -1.34 -18.36 37.84
CA GLU A 28 -0.29 -18.82 38.75
C GLU A 28 0.68 -19.76 38.03
N LEU A 29 0.12 -20.75 37.33
CA LEU A 29 0.93 -21.73 36.57
C LEU A 29 1.70 -21.07 35.42
N ARG A 30 1.07 -20.14 34.75
CA ARG A 30 1.70 -19.32 33.69
C ARG A 30 2.87 -18.51 34.26
N SER A 31 2.66 -17.83 35.39
CA SER A 31 3.71 -17.02 36.05
C SER A 31 4.91 -17.86 36.47
N LEU A 32 4.69 -19.07 37.02
CA LEU A 32 5.76 -20.00 37.42
C LEU A 32 6.62 -20.42 36.21
N VAL A 33 5.97 -20.82 35.12
CA VAL A 33 6.69 -21.23 33.89
C VAL A 33 7.42 -20.07 33.24
N GLU A 34 6.80 -18.87 33.13
CA GLU A 34 7.44 -17.66 32.60
C GLU A 34 8.68 -17.24 33.43
N LYS A 35 8.60 -17.35 34.74
CA LYS A 35 9.73 -17.10 35.65
C LYS A 35 10.88 -18.09 35.40
N ALA A 36 10.58 -19.39 35.33
CA ALA A 36 11.57 -20.42 35.02
C ALA A 36 12.21 -20.21 33.62
N MET A 37 11.42 -19.83 32.63
CA MET A 37 11.93 -19.49 31.30
C MET A 37 12.92 -18.30 31.33
N LYS A 38 12.60 -17.26 32.09
CA LYS A 38 13.51 -16.10 32.26
C LYS A 38 14.79 -16.49 32.97
N THR A 39 14.69 -17.26 34.07
CA THR A 39 15.87 -17.73 34.83
C THR A 39 16.82 -18.56 33.97
N LEU A 40 16.29 -19.40 33.11
CA LEU A 40 17.06 -20.29 32.25
C LEU A 40 17.40 -19.67 30.88
N HIS A 41 17.07 -18.40 30.67
CA HIS A 41 17.16 -17.75 29.33
C HIS A 41 16.59 -18.58 28.21
N TYR A 42 15.53 -19.35 28.51
CA TYR A 42 14.87 -20.22 27.57
C TYR A 42 13.88 -19.44 26.69
N SER A 43 14.15 -19.42 25.39
CA SER A 43 13.20 -18.94 24.39
C SER A 43 12.52 -20.11 23.68
N PRO A 44 11.19 -20.17 23.61
CA PRO A 44 10.49 -21.21 22.87
C PRO A 44 10.93 -21.23 21.40
N ASN A 45 11.27 -22.39 20.89
CA ASN A 45 11.65 -22.56 19.49
C ASN A 45 10.44 -22.30 18.60
N SER A 46 10.51 -21.22 17.80
CA SER A 46 9.45 -20.80 16.88
C SER A 46 9.17 -21.88 15.80
N ALA A 47 10.20 -22.53 15.29
CA ALA A 47 10.07 -23.60 14.31
C ALA A 47 9.34 -24.84 14.89
N ALA A 48 9.63 -25.21 16.15
CA ALA A 48 8.91 -26.31 16.81
C ALA A 48 7.42 -25.95 17.06
N ARG A 49 7.10 -24.69 17.36
CA ARG A 49 5.73 -24.23 17.48
C ARG A 49 4.98 -24.21 16.14
N ALA A 50 5.64 -23.75 15.10
CA ALA A 50 5.10 -23.74 13.75
C ALA A 50 4.76 -25.17 13.30
N LEU A 51 5.70 -26.11 13.47
CA LEU A 51 5.50 -27.52 13.14
C LEU A 51 4.31 -28.12 13.91
N ALA A 52 4.17 -27.82 15.21
CA ALA A 52 3.04 -28.31 16.02
C ALA A 52 1.68 -27.79 15.54
N LYS A 53 1.64 -26.63 14.88
CA LYS A 53 0.45 -26.01 14.28
C LYS A 53 0.31 -26.30 12.78
N ASN A 54 1.16 -27.16 12.21
CA ASN A 54 1.26 -27.39 10.76
C ASN A 54 1.41 -26.08 9.97
N ARG A 55 2.28 -25.19 10.47
CA ARG A 55 2.59 -23.88 9.89
C ARG A 55 4.06 -23.78 9.54
N THR A 56 4.38 -22.90 8.60
CA THR A 56 5.76 -22.56 8.25
C THR A 56 6.20 -21.26 8.92
N ASN A 57 5.25 -20.42 9.28
CA ASN A 57 5.44 -19.02 9.69
C ASN A 57 6.21 -18.22 8.63
N VAL A 58 6.00 -18.54 7.36
CA VAL A 58 6.53 -17.80 6.22
C VAL A 58 5.36 -17.28 5.39
N VAL A 59 5.41 -16.01 5.05
CA VAL A 59 4.56 -15.35 4.06
C VAL A 59 5.43 -14.97 2.87
N LYS A 60 4.97 -15.22 1.67
CA LYS A 60 5.64 -14.78 0.44
C LYS A 60 5.02 -13.48 -0.06
N PHE A 61 5.85 -12.54 -0.47
CA PHE A 61 5.45 -11.30 -1.12
C PHE A 61 5.93 -11.29 -2.57
N ILE A 62 5.02 -11.04 -3.48
CA ILE A 62 5.26 -11.10 -4.93
C ILE A 62 4.87 -9.77 -5.54
N ILE A 63 5.79 -9.22 -6.33
CA ILE A 63 5.56 -7.98 -7.09
C ILE A 63 5.54 -8.35 -8.57
N LEU A 64 4.36 -8.20 -9.19
CA LEU A 64 4.12 -8.60 -10.59
C LEU A 64 4.41 -7.47 -11.59
N GLU A 65 4.60 -6.28 -11.11
CA GLU A 65 4.89 -5.11 -11.93
C GLU A 65 6.39 -4.75 -11.93
N ASN A 66 6.80 -4.00 -12.95
CA ASN A 66 8.16 -3.51 -13.01
C ASN A 66 8.42 -2.47 -11.90
N ILE A 67 9.36 -2.78 -11.02
CA ILE A 67 9.72 -1.90 -9.91
C ILE A 67 10.73 -0.87 -10.37
N ASP A 68 10.44 0.39 -10.13
CA ASP A 68 11.47 1.43 -10.12
C ASP A 68 12.12 1.45 -8.73
N THR A 69 13.33 0.91 -8.64
CA THR A 69 14.08 0.81 -7.37
C THR A 69 14.57 2.16 -6.84
N THR A 70 14.42 3.24 -7.62
CA THR A 70 14.78 4.60 -7.20
C THR A 70 13.70 5.26 -6.35
N GLU A 71 12.47 4.73 -6.35
CA GLU A 71 11.37 5.26 -5.56
C GLU A 71 11.10 4.42 -4.29
N PRO A 72 10.87 5.06 -3.15
CA PRO A 72 10.68 4.36 -1.88
C PRO A 72 9.29 3.74 -1.70
N TYR A 73 8.41 3.77 -2.71
CA TYR A 73 7.03 3.27 -2.62
C TYR A 73 6.98 1.82 -2.14
N TYR A 74 7.61 0.91 -2.90
CA TYR A 74 7.65 -0.51 -2.54
C TYR A 74 8.48 -0.81 -1.30
N MET A 75 9.51 -0.01 -1.03
CA MET A 75 10.28 -0.14 0.21
C MET A 75 9.40 0.18 1.44
N ASN A 76 8.58 1.23 1.38
CA ASN A 76 7.63 1.57 2.44
C ASN A 76 6.56 0.49 2.63
N LEU A 77 6.04 -0.07 1.52
CA LEU A 77 5.09 -1.18 1.57
C LEU A 77 5.71 -2.42 2.23
N LEU A 78 6.91 -2.81 1.79
CA LEU A 78 7.67 -3.93 2.32
C LEU A 78 7.95 -3.76 3.81
N PHE A 79 8.31 -2.54 4.22
CA PHE A 79 8.55 -2.21 5.63
C PHE A 79 7.27 -2.40 6.46
N GLY A 80 6.12 -1.88 5.99
CA GLY A 80 4.83 -2.06 6.65
C GLY A 80 4.42 -3.53 6.76
N ILE A 81 4.54 -4.30 5.67
CA ILE A 81 4.27 -5.74 5.65
C ILE A 81 5.16 -6.45 6.69
N THR A 82 6.45 -6.15 6.69
CA THR A 82 7.40 -6.79 7.63
C THR A 82 7.05 -6.45 9.09
N GLN A 83 6.67 -5.20 9.38
CA GLN A 83 6.23 -4.82 10.73
C GLN A 83 4.98 -5.58 11.18
N GLY A 84 3.98 -5.71 10.31
CA GLY A 84 2.76 -6.49 10.59
C GLY A 84 3.08 -7.96 10.87
N LEU A 85 3.86 -8.60 10.01
CA LEU A 85 4.22 -10.01 10.14
C LEU A 85 5.09 -10.29 11.37
N ASN A 86 6.04 -9.42 11.69
CA ASN A 86 6.94 -9.58 12.84
C ASN A 86 6.20 -9.61 14.19
N ARG A 87 5.09 -8.86 14.34
CA ARG A 87 4.25 -8.90 15.54
C ARG A 87 3.72 -10.32 15.82
N HIS A 88 3.56 -11.13 14.77
CA HIS A 88 3.04 -12.49 14.82
C HIS A 88 4.13 -13.57 14.60
N GLN A 89 5.41 -13.17 14.60
CA GLN A 89 6.56 -14.06 14.41
C GLN A 89 6.56 -14.79 13.05
N TYR A 90 6.05 -14.12 12.01
CA TYR A 90 6.15 -14.56 10.62
C TYR A 90 7.37 -13.94 9.94
N ALA A 91 8.04 -14.73 9.12
CA ALA A 91 9.08 -14.25 8.21
C ALA A 91 8.46 -13.85 6.86
N LEU A 92 9.04 -12.84 6.21
CA LEU A 92 8.69 -12.44 4.86
C LEU A 92 9.74 -12.96 3.88
N GLN A 93 9.29 -13.62 2.82
CA GLN A 93 10.11 -13.99 1.67
C GLN A 93 9.66 -13.17 0.46
N LEU A 94 10.52 -12.29 -0.05
CA LEU A 94 10.29 -11.57 -1.28
C LEU A 94 10.61 -12.47 -2.48
N LEU A 95 9.68 -12.57 -3.43
CA LEU A 95 9.86 -13.30 -4.68
C LEU A 95 10.02 -12.32 -5.85
N THR A 96 10.90 -12.67 -6.76
CA THR A 96 11.21 -11.89 -7.98
C THR A 96 10.62 -12.50 -9.25
N SER A 97 10.03 -13.70 -9.14
CA SER A 97 9.38 -14.40 -10.25
C SER A 97 8.16 -15.16 -9.75
N VAL A 98 7.10 -15.19 -10.57
CA VAL A 98 5.88 -15.98 -10.33
C VAL A 98 6.18 -17.48 -10.27
N ASP A 99 7.14 -17.96 -11.04
CA ASP A 99 7.53 -19.38 -11.08
C ASP A 99 8.05 -19.90 -9.73
N GLU A 100 8.40 -19.00 -8.82
CA GLU A 100 8.86 -19.35 -7.48
C GLU A 100 7.74 -19.42 -6.44
N ILE A 101 6.51 -19.02 -6.81
CA ILE A 101 5.40 -18.94 -5.84
C ILE A 101 5.09 -20.28 -5.21
N THR A 102 5.12 -21.35 -6.00
CA THR A 102 4.83 -22.73 -5.56
C THR A 102 6.05 -23.45 -5.01
N LYS A 103 7.27 -22.90 -5.18
CA LYS A 103 8.50 -23.51 -4.67
C LYS A 103 8.66 -23.22 -3.17
N GLY A 104 8.86 -24.28 -2.39
CA GLY A 104 8.98 -24.18 -0.94
C GLY A 104 7.64 -23.90 -0.24
N ASN A 105 7.67 -23.96 1.07
CA ASN A 105 6.47 -23.87 1.89
C ASN A 105 6.21 -22.44 2.38
N ALA A 106 4.97 -21.99 2.29
CA ALA A 106 4.48 -20.77 2.88
C ALA A 106 3.09 -20.98 3.50
N ASP A 107 2.66 -20.09 4.38
CA ASP A 107 1.32 -20.14 4.95
C ASP A 107 0.34 -19.28 4.16
N GLY A 108 0.84 -18.36 3.34
CA GLY A 108 0.03 -17.48 2.50
C GLY A 108 0.86 -16.52 1.67
N TYR A 109 0.17 -15.75 0.83
CA TYR A 109 0.78 -14.85 -0.14
C TYR A 109 0.22 -13.43 -0.03
N ILE A 110 1.10 -12.43 -0.17
CA ILE A 110 0.74 -11.04 -0.46
C ILE A 110 1.20 -10.77 -1.88
N ILE A 111 0.33 -10.20 -2.71
CA ILE A 111 0.59 -10.04 -4.14
C ILE A 111 0.24 -8.60 -4.54
N THR A 112 1.12 -7.95 -5.30
CA THR A 112 0.85 -6.63 -5.89
C THR A 112 1.05 -6.65 -7.39
N GLY A 113 0.35 -5.76 -8.10
CA GLY A 113 0.42 -5.65 -9.55
C GLY A 113 -0.35 -6.72 -10.31
N ALA A 114 -1.26 -7.46 -9.65
CA ALA A 114 -2.09 -8.47 -10.30
C ALA A 114 -3.04 -7.84 -11.34
N ARG A 115 -3.14 -8.48 -12.49
CA ARG A 115 -3.98 -8.08 -13.62
C ARG A 115 -5.09 -9.11 -13.87
N SER A 116 -6.06 -8.77 -14.71
CA SER A 116 -7.13 -9.72 -15.10
C SER A 116 -6.60 -11.02 -15.70
N SER A 117 -5.46 -10.97 -16.38
CA SER A 117 -4.79 -12.15 -16.93
C SER A 117 -4.25 -13.11 -15.88
N ASP A 118 -4.09 -12.64 -14.64
CA ASP A 118 -3.49 -13.43 -13.57
C ASP A 118 -4.52 -14.30 -12.82
N SER A 119 -5.82 -14.07 -13.04
CA SER A 119 -6.90 -14.79 -12.34
C SER A 119 -6.77 -16.31 -12.46
N GLU A 120 -6.38 -16.82 -13.64
CA GLU A 120 -6.28 -18.26 -13.86
C GLU A 120 -5.28 -18.97 -12.93
N TRP A 121 -4.14 -18.35 -12.63
CA TRP A 121 -3.16 -18.95 -11.72
C TRP A 121 -3.41 -18.55 -10.26
N LEU A 122 -3.98 -17.36 -10.01
CA LEU A 122 -4.38 -16.96 -8.65
C LEU A 122 -5.40 -17.92 -8.06
N ASP A 123 -6.41 -18.33 -8.85
CA ASP A 123 -7.44 -19.29 -8.42
C ASP A 123 -6.87 -20.70 -8.15
N LYS A 124 -5.69 -21.01 -8.67
CA LYS A 124 -5.01 -22.31 -8.44
C LYS A 124 -4.08 -22.29 -7.23
N LEU A 125 -3.93 -21.15 -6.53
CA LEU A 125 -3.09 -21.07 -5.34
C LEU A 125 -3.68 -21.94 -4.21
N ASP A 126 -2.83 -22.76 -3.62
CA ASP A 126 -3.20 -23.71 -2.56
C ASP A 126 -3.26 -23.07 -1.15
N LYS A 127 -2.80 -21.83 -1.02
CA LYS A 127 -2.77 -21.08 0.24
C LYS A 127 -3.54 -19.76 0.13
N PRO A 128 -4.02 -19.23 1.26
CA PRO A 128 -4.66 -17.93 1.30
C PRO A 128 -3.76 -16.82 0.74
N PHE A 129 -4.36 -15.89 0.00
CA PHE A 129 -3.67 -14.71 -0.47
C PHE A 129 -4.52 -13.45 -0.33
N VAL A 130 -3.87 -12.30 -0.32
CA VAL A 130 -4.45 -10.96 -0.30
C VAL A 130 -3.73 -10.11 -1.31
N LEU A 131 -4.46 -9.27 -2.05
CA LEU A 131 -3.88 -8.34 -3.02
C LEU A 131 -3.60 -6.98 -2.37
N PHE A 132 -2.50 -6.37 -2.77
CA PHE A 132 -2.32 -4.93 -2.62
C PHE A 132 -2.76 -4.27 -3.92
N GLY A 133 -3.70 -3.34 -3.81
CA GLY A 133 -4.31 -2.67 -4.94
C GLY A 133 -5.77 -3.08 -5.17
N GLU A 134 -6.59 -2.07 -5.42
CA GLU A 134 -7.99 -2.24 -5.78
C GLU A 134 -8.13 -3.18 -6.98
N ASN A 135 -9.05 -4.15 -6.88
CA ASN A 135 -9.35 -5.05 -7.98
C ASN A 135 -10.86 -5.21 -8.18
N ARG A 136 -11.25 -5.73 -9.36
CA ARG A 136 -12.65 -6.00 -9.72
C ARG A 136 -12.91 -7.50 -9.94
N TYR A 137 -12.02 -8.35 -9.40
CA TYR A 137 -12.05 -9.81 -9.63
C TYR A 137 -12.62 -10.56 -8.43
N GLY A 138 -13.00 -9.84 -7.36
CA GLY A 138 -13.61 -10.43 -6.15
C GLY A 138 -12.61 -11.01 -5.16
N TYR A 139 -11.32 -10.72 -5.30
CA TYR A 139 -10.29 -11.09 -4.33
C TYR A 139 -10.23 -10.09 -3.18
N ASP A 140 -9.84 -10.59 -2.00
CA ASP A 140 -9.57 -9.75 -0.83
C ASP A 140 -8.40 -8.80 -1.11
N TYR A 141 -8.55 -7.53 -0.75
CA TYR A 141 -7.51 -6.54 -0.99
C TYR A 141 -7.48 -5.42 0.04
N VAL A 142 -6.33 -4.79 0.12
CA VAL A 142 -6.11 -3.54 0.86
C VAL A 142 -5.55 -2.50 -0.10
N ASP A 143 -6.10 -1.30 -0.11
CA ASP A 143 -5.60 -0.19 -0.91
C ASP A 143 -5.91 1.16 -0.25
N THR A 144 -5.35 2.21 -0.81
CA THR A 144 -5.79 3.59 -0.60
C THR A 144 -7.18 3.79 -1.22
N ASP A 145 -8.05 4.56 -0.56
CA ASP A 145 -9.27 5.03 -1.22
C ASP A 145 -8.90 6.07 -2.29
N ASN A 146 -8.61 5.55 -3.49
CA ASN A 146 -8.17 6.32 -4.63
C ASN A 146 -9.22 7.34 -5.07
N LYS A 147 -10.51 6.98 -4.97
CA LYS A 147 -11.63 7.85 -5.33
C LYS A 147 -11.73 9.05 -4.38
N ILE A 148 -11.70 8.79 -3.08
CA ILE A 148 -11.74 9.87 -2.06
C ILE A 148 -10.49 10.75 -2.17
N GLY A 149 -9.33 10.15 -2.43
CA GLY A 149 -8.10 10.91 -2.63
C GLY A 149 -8.21 11.96 -3.73
N GLU A 150 -8.72 11.58 -4.90
CA GLU A 150 -8.91 12.54 -5.98
C GLU A 150 -10.09 13.49 -5.77
N GLN A 151 -11.12 13.11 -5.03
CA GLN A 151 -12.16 14.03 -4.59
C GLN A 151 -11.56 15.15 -3.72
N ILE A 152 -10.71 14.78 -2.76
CA ILE A 152 -10.04 15.76 -1.88
C ILE A 152 -9.15 16.72 -2.69
N ALA A 153 -8.35 16.20 -3.63
CA ALA A 153 -7.48 17.02 -4.49
C ALA A 153 -8.29 17.98 -5.36
N THR A 154 -9.33 17.46 -6.01
CA THR A 154 -10.19 18.24 -6.91
C THR A 154 -10.97 19.32 -6.14
N GLN A 155 -11.54 18.97 -4.99
CA GLN A 155 -12.23 19.92 -4.13
C GLN A 155 -11.29 21.01 -3.62
N TYR A 156 -10.06 20.66 -3.30
CA TYR A 156 -9.06 21.65 -2.90
C TYR A 156 -8.73 22.62 -4.03
N ALA A 157 -8.55 22.14 -5.26
CA ALA A 157 -8.34 23.00 -6.43
C ALA A 157 -9.53 23.94 -6.70
N LEU A 158 -10.75 23.45 -6.55
CA LEU A 158 -11.97 24.28 -6.64
C LEU A 158 -11.99 25.38 -5.59
N ASN A 159 -11.68 25.05 -4.36
CA ASN A 159 -11.64 26.01 -3.23
C ASN A 159 -10.55 27.08 -3.41
N LYS A 160 -9.53 26.82 -4.24
CA LYS A 160 -8.49 27.79 -4.61
C LYS A 160 -8.87 28.64 -5.83
N ASN A 161 -10.10 28.55 -6.29
CA ASN A 161 -10.68 29.35 -7.37
C ASN A 161 -9.94 29.22 -8.71
N TYR A 162 -9.34 28.05 -8.99
CA TYR A 162 -8.85 27.76 -10.34
C TYR A 162 -10.00 27.70 -11.33
N GLN A 163 -9.87 28.40 -12.46
CA GLN A 163 -10.92 28.44 -13.48
C GLN A 163 -10.97 27.13 -14.27
N SER A 164 -9.81 26.63 -14.65
CA SER A 164 -9.66 25.36 -15.33
C SER A 164 -8.99 24.35 -14.39
N ILE A 165 -9.55 23.16 -14.30
CA ILE A 165 -8.97 22.04 -13.54
C ILE A 165 -8.88 20.87 -14.50
N ILE A 166 -7.67 20.36 -14.70
CA ILE A 166 -7.36 19.33 -15.70
C ILE A 166 -6.75 18.14 -14.98
N PHE A 167 -7.23 16.93 -15.29
CA PHE A 167 -6.66 15.70 -14.77
C PHE A 167 -5.64 15.11 -15.73
N ILE A 168 -4.45 14.83 -15.21
CA ILE A 168 -3.38 14.11 -15.91
C ILE A 168 -3.30 12.72 -15.30
N GLY A 169 -4.03 11.78 -15.90
CA GLY A 169 -4.13 10.39 -15.49
C GLY A 169 -3.00 9.50 -16.01
N ILE A 170 -2.92 8.31 -15.47
CA ILE A 170 -2.02 7.25 -15.92
C ILE A 170 -2.70 6.45 -17.04
N ASN A 171 -1.98 6.16 -18.12
CA ASN A 171 -2.50 5.36 -19.23
C ASN A 171 -2.47 3.86 -18.89
N GLU A 172 -3.13 3.50 -17.79
CA GLU A 172 -3.30 2.13 -17.33
C GLU A 172 -4.78 1.81 -17.16
N LYS A 173 -5.19 0.61 -17.58
CA LYS A 173 -6.60 0.16 -17.47
C LYS A 173 -6.82 -0.60 -16.15
N GLU A 174 -6.47 0.04 -15.04
CA GLU A 174 -6.52 -0.56 -13.71
C GLU A 174 -7.58 0.08 -12.82
N ALA A 175 -8.06 -0.67 -11.83
CA ALA A 175 -9.16 -0.25 -10.97
C ALA A 175 -8.81 1.04 -10.20
N PHE A 176 -7.58 1.17 -9.69
CA PHE A 176 -7.13 2.37 -8.97
C PHE A 176 -7.20 3.63 -9.82
N GLU A 177 -6.82 3.54 -11.12
CA GLU A 177 -6.85 4.70 -12.02
C GLU A 177 -8.28 5.11 -12.35
N TYR A 178 -9.16 4.14 -12.61
CA TYR A 178 -10.58 4.42 -12.79
C TYR A 178 -11.21 5.05 -11.56
N SER A 179 -10.81 4.64 -10.37
CA SER A 179 -11.27 5.22 -9.11
C SER A 179 -10.78 6.66 -8.94
N ARG A 180 -9.51 6.96 -9.29
CA ARG A 180 -8.97 8.35 -9.32
C ARG A 180 -9.76 9.21 -10.30
N GLU A 181 -9.89 8.76 -11.56
CA GLU A 181 -10.68 9.49 -12.55
C GLU A 181 -12.13 9.74 -12.08
N ALA A 182 -12.77 8.73 -11.50
CA ALA A 182 -14.13 8.87 -10.99
C ALA A 182 -14.21 9.90 -9.85
N GLY A 183 -13.24 9.97 -8.97
CA GLY A 183 -13.14 10.99 -7.93
C GLY A 183 -13.09 12.41 -8.50
N TYR A 184 -12.23 12.63 -9.49
CA TYR A 184 -12.10 13.89 -10.20
C TYR A 184 -13.39 14.25 -10.95
N ILE A 185 -13.92 13.34 -11.77
CA ILE A 185 -15.12 13.57 -12.60
C ILE A 185 -16.31 13.94 -11.72
N ASN A 186 -16.61 13.11 -10.72
CA ASN A 186 -17.76 13.30 -9.83
C ASN A 186 -17.70 14.66 -9.09
N THR A 187 -16.52 15.06 -8.66
CA THR A 187 -16.33 16.33 -7.95
C THR A 187 -16.56 17.53 -8.90
N LEU A 188 -16.04 17.49 -10.12
CA LEU A 188 -16.29 18.59 -11.07
C LEU A 188 -17.76 18.65 -11.50
N GLN A 189 -18.37 17.52 -11.79
CA GLN A 189 -19.77 17.46 -12.20
C GLN A 189 -20.72 17.99 -11.12
N SER A 190 -20.45 17.71 -9.83
CA SER A 190 -21.23 18.27 -8.72
C SER A 190 -21.13 19.79 -8.61
N HIS A 191 -20.11 20.39 -9.22
CA HIS A 191 -19.93 21.85 -9.34
C HIS A 191 -20.29 22.40 -10.73
N ASN A 192 -21.02 21.63 -11.55
CA ASN A 192 -21.41 22.00 -12.92
C ASN A 192 -20.21 22.35 -13.82
N LYS A 193 -19.07 21.74 -13.59
CA LYS A 193 -17.87 21.89 -14.44
C LYS A 193 -17.68 20.67 -15.33
N VAL A 194 -17.15 20.89 -16.53
CA VAL A 194 -16.85 19.83 -17.50
C VAL A 194 -15.45 19.25 -17.22
N PRO A 195 -15.34 17.93 -16.97
CA PRO A 195 -14.03 17.29 -16.79
C PRO A 195 -13.18 17.33 -18.07
N LYS A 196 -11.87 17.55 -17.89
CA LYS A 196 -10.88 17.45 -18.97
C LYS A 196 -9.77 16.51 -18.53
N ILE A 197 -9.60 15.39 -19.24
CA ILE A 197 -8.72 14.28 -18.84
C ILE A 197 -7.74 13.97 -19.96
N PHE A 198 -6.47 13.86 -19.60
CA PHE A 198 -5.43 13.31 -20.46
C PHE A 198 -4.75 12.14 -19.75
N ARG A 199 -4.44 11.06 -20.46
CA ARG A 199 -3.80 9.87 -19.94
C ARG A 199 -2.44 9.69 -20.54
N LEU A 200 -1.41 9.56 -19.71
CA LEU A 200 -0.01 9.50 -20.10
C LEU A 200 0.68 8.28 -19.46
N PRO A 201 1.76 7.77 -20.08
CA PRO A 201 2.65 6.84 -19.38
C PRO A 201 3.14 7.46 -18.07
N ASN A 202 3.18 6.71 -16.97
CA ASN A 202 3.54 7.20 -15.63
C ASN A 202 5.04 7.55 -15.51
N HIS A 203 5.48 8.54 -16.29
CA HIS A 203 6.85 9.07 -16.29
C HIS A 203 6.84 10.59 -16.30
N SER A 204 7.73 11.21 -15.53
CA SER A 204 7.84 12.69 -15.50
C SER A 204 8.17 13.28 -16.88
N HIS A 205 8.96 12.57 -17.68
CA HIS A 205 9.26 13.00 -19.05
C HIS A 205 8.00 13.01 -19.94
N SER A 206 7.12 12.03 -19.81
CA SER A 206 5.86 11.98 -20.61
C SER A 206 4.96 13.18 -20.29
N ALA A 207 4.82 13.53 -19.03
CA ALA A 207 4.05 14.70 -18.61
C ALA A 207 4.70 16.00 -19.05
N GLN A 208 6.02 16.11 -18.92
CA GLN A 208 6.77 17.28 -19.40
C GLN A 208 6.57 17.49 -20.89
N HIS A 209 6.77 16.46 -21.71
CA HIS A 209 6.61 16.52 -23.16
C HIS A 209 5.19 16.91 -23.57
N PHE A 210 4.18 16.29 -22.92
CA PHE A 210 2.78 16.62 -23.16
C PHE A 210 2.47 18.11 -22.90
N ILE A 211 2.93 18.67 -21.78
CA ILE A 211 2.74 20.10 -21.47
C ILE A 211 3.49 20.98 -22.46
N ASP A 212 4.70 20.60 -22.86
CA ASP A 212 5.50 21.35 -23.85
C ASP A 212 4.81 21.46 -25.22
N GLU A 213 4.20 20.37 -25.69
CA GLU A 213 3.49 20.33 -26.97
C GLU A 213 2.17 21.13 -26.95
N HIS A 214 1.42 21.04 -25.82
CA HIS A 214 0.11 21.64 -25.68
C HIS A 214 0.13 22.99 -24.95
N TRP A 215 1.30 23.57 -24.69
CA TRP A 215 1.46 24.76 -23.85
C TRP A 215 0.47 25.89 -24.17
N LYS A 216 0.25 26.17 -25.47
CA LYS A 216 -0.63 27.26 -25.93
C LYS A 216 -2.12 27.00 -25.68
N GLU A 217 -2.49 25.77 -25.38
CA GLU A 217 -3.87 25.38 -25.11
C GLU A 217 -4.27 25.62 -23.63
N PHE A 218 -3.28 25.79 -22.76
CA PHE A 218 -3.52 25.99 -21.33
C PHE A 218 -3.54 27.47 -20.99
N ALA A 219 -4.70 27.94 -20.54
CA ALA A 219 -4.87 29.30 -20.06
C ALA A 219 -4.23 29.48 -18.68
N HIS A 220 -3.81 30.71 -18.35
CA HIS A 220 -3.50 31.06 -16.97
C HIS A 220 -4.70 30.76 -16.06
N ASN A 221 -4.42 30.51 -14.79
CA ASN A 221 -5.40 30.07 -13.80
C ASN A 221 -5.91 28.63 -14.00
N THR A 222 -5.03 27.76 -14.51
CA THR A 222 -5.27 26.32 -14.63
C THR A 222 -4.58 25.56 -13.48
N CYS A 223 -5.28 24.59 -12.89
CA CYS A 223 -4.73 23.61 -11.96
C CYS A 223 -4.66 22.24 -12.62
N PHE A 224 -3.49 21.63 -12.60
CA PHE A 224 -3.30 20.25 -13.03
C PHE A 224 -3.36 19.33 -11.81
N ILE A 225 -4.30 18.39 -11.82
CA ILE A 225 -4.39 17.30 -10.86
C ILE A 225 -3.78 16.08 -11.51
N CYS A 226 -2.70 15.58 -10.94
CA CYS A 226 -1.91 14.50 -11.52
C CYS A 226 -2.10 13.21 -10.71
N ALA A 227 -2.39 12.14 -11.40
CA ALA A 227 -2.59 10.82 -10.78
C ALA A 227 -1.33 10.24 -10.10
N SER A 228 -0.18 10.90 -10.21
CA SER A 228 1.02 10.56 -9.44
C SER A 228 1.92 11.79 -9.25
N ASP A 229 2.76 11.77 -8.20
CA ASP A 229 3.81 12.79 -7.99
C ASP A 229 4.83 12.79 -9.13
N ARG A 230 4.99 11.65 -9.80
CA ARG A 230 5.88 11.50 -10.96
C ARG A 230 5.38 12.33 -12.14
N LEU A 231 4.10 12.24 -12.47
CA LEU A 231 3.46 13.08 -13.48
C LEU A 231 3.49 14.55 -13.09
N ALA A 232 3.13 14.85 -11.82
CA ALA A 232 3.13 16.21 -11.28
C ALA A 232 4.51 16.89 -11.42
N THR A 233 5.59 16.17 -11.12
CA THR A 233 6.97 16.68 -11.29
C THR A 233 7.27 17.03 -12.74
N GLY A 234 6.78 16.26 -13.69
CA GLY A 234 6.92 16.54 -15.13
C GLY A 234 6.17 17.82 -15.54
N VAL A 235 4.93 17.97 -15.06
CA VAL A 235 4.10 19.17 -15.28
C VAL A 235 4.80 20.42 -14.72
N VAL A 236 5.29 20.37 -13.47
CA VAL A 236 6.03 21.48 -12.84
C VAL A 236 7.23 21.90 -13.67
N ARG A 237 8.05 20.94 -14.11
CA ARG A 237 9.24 21.22 -14.94
C ARG A 237 8.89 21.92 -16.24
N ALA A 238 7.83 21.46 -16.92
CA ALA A 238 7.40 22.08 -18.17
C ALA A 238 6.90 23.51 -17.97
N ILE A 239 6.04 23.74 -16.96
CA ILE A 239 5.51 25.08 -16.64
C ILE A 239 6.66 26.05 -16.40
N ILE A 240 7.64 25.71 -15.57
CA ILE A 240 8.78 26.54 -15.25
C ILE A 240 9.65 26.80 -16.50
N ALA A 241 9.89 25.77 -17.30
CA ALA A 241 10.68 25.90 -18.54
C ALA A 241 10.02 26.82 -19.57
N LYS A 242 8.69 26.96 -19.56
CA LYS A 242 7.93 27.89 -20.40
C LYS A 242 7.78 29.28 -19.78
N GLY A 243 8.33 29.53 -18.60
CA GLY A 243 8.25 30.82 -17.92
C GLY A 243 6.94 31.04 -17.17
N GLY A 244 6.13 30.00 -16.96
CA GLY A 244 4.93 30.06 -16.13
C GLY A 244 5.27 30.07 -14.63
N GLU A 245 4.50 30.77 -13.84
CA GLU A 245 4.69 30.88 -12.40
C GLU A 245 3.74 29.95 -11.64
N ILE A 246 4.28 29.15 -10.70
CA ILE A 246 3.53 28.31 -9.78
C ILE A 246 3.70 28.92 -8.38
N PRO A 247 2.64 29.20 -7.62
CA PRO A 247 1.22 28.91 -7.91
C PRO A 247 0.44 30.07 -8.57
N LYS A 248 1.06 31.11 -9.02
CA LYS A 248 0.41 32.34 -9.51
C LYS A 248 -0.42 32.10 -10.77
N ASP A 249 0.21 31.51 -11.80
CA ASP A 249 -0.43 31.26 -13.09
C ASP A 249 -1.06 29.87 -13.15
N PHE A 250 -0.38 28.89 -12.56
CA PHE A 250 -0.76 27.48 -12.58
C PHE A 250 -0.70 26.86 -11.19
N GLY A 251 -1.57 25.90 -10.93
CA GLY A 251 -1.49 25.01 -9.78
C GLY A 251 -1.12 23.59 -10.22
N VAL A 252 -0.45 22.85 -9.36
CA VAL A 252 -0.15 21.43 -9.58
C VAL A 252 -0.41 20.68 -8.29
N ILE A 253 -1.15 19.56 -8.37
CA ILE A 253 -1.43 18.67 -7.25
C ILE A 253 -1.06 17.27 -7.69
N GLY A 254 -0.25 16.57 -6.89
CA GLY A 254 0.18 15.20 -7.13
C GLY A 254 -0.62 14.17 -6.33
N PHE A 255 -0.22 12.93 -6.48
CA PHE A 255 -0.70 11.78 -5.74
C PHE A 255 0.50 10.89 -5.42
N ASP A 256 0.57 10.31 -4.24
CA ASP A 256 1.49 9.37 -3.60
C ASP A 256 2.05 9.96 -2.29
N GLY A 257 2.68 11.13 -2.30
CA GLY A 257 3.15 11.85 -1.12
C GLY A 257 4.27 11.14 -0.36
N ILE A 258 5.18 10.46 -1.08
CA ILE A 258 6.19 9.60 -0.47
C ILE A 258 7.58 10.22 -0.49
N PHE A 259 7.99 10.80 -1.61
CA PHE A 259 9.34 11.31 -1.80
C PHE A 259 9.42 12.49 -2.77
N LEU A 260 8.88 12.34 -3.99
CA LEU A 260 8.98 13.35 -5.04
C LEU A 260 8.35 14.67 -4.64
N ASP A 261 7.29 14.63 -3.81
CA ASP A 261 6.64 15.80 -3.25
C ASP A 261 7.58 16.70 -2.42
N GLN A 262 8.63 16.13 -1.85
CA GLN A 262 9.58 16.82 -0.97
C GLN A 262 10.81 17.36 -1.71
N VAL A 263 11.22 16.69 -2.79
CA VAL A 263 12.44 17.05 -3.56
C VAL A 263 12.14 17.87 -4.80
N SER A 264 10.89 17.96 -5.22
CA SER A 264 10.47 18.91 -6.27
C SER A 264 10.75 20.35 -5.86
N HIS A 265 10.97 21.20 -6.84
CA HIS A 265 11.06 22.63 -6.60
C HIS A 265 10.21 23.40 -7.63
N PRO A 266 9.16 24.09 -7.13
CA PRO A 266 8.65 24.12 -5.74
C PRO A 266 8.17 22.75 -5.22
N LYS A 267 7.98 22.60 -3.89
CA LYS A 267 7.52 21.34 -3.26
C LYS A 267 6.05 21.06 -3.58
N LEU A 268 5.69 19.84 -3.95
CA LEU A 268 4.34 19.50 -4.39
C LEU A 268 3.30 19.43 -3.28
N THR A 269 2.16 20.08 -3.48
CA THR A 269 0.90 19.68 -2.85
C THR A 269 0.50 18.33 -3.39
N THR A 270 0.21 17.35 -2.53
CA THR A 270 -0.06 15.97 -2.96
C THR A 270 -1.03 15.25 -2.04
N VAL A 271 -1.74 14.28 -2.59
CA VAL A 271 -2.52 13.30 -1.84
C VAL A 271 -1.59 12.20 -1.34
N LYS A 272 -1.34 12.18 -0.03
CA LYS A 272 -0.42 11.22 0.58
C LYS A 272 -1.09 9.91 0.90
N GLN A 273 -0.58 8.83 0.34
CA GLN A 273 -0.97 7.47 0.64
C GLN A 273 -0.30 6.96 1.93
N PRO A 274 -1.02 6.28 2.83
CA PRO A 274 -0.46 5.73 4.07
C PRO A 274 0.21 4.36 3.84
N ILE A 275 1.19 4.26 2.93
CA ILE A 275 1.73 3.00 2.40
C ILE A 275 2.25 2.04 3.47
N ILE A 276 2.95 2.53 4.51
CA ILE A 276 3.41 1.68 5.62
C ILE A 276 2.22 1.06 6.34
N LYS A 277 1.17 1.86 6.59
CA LYS A 277 -0.05 1.38 7.24
C LYS A 277 -0.80 0.35 6.39
N LEU A 278 -0.84 0.56 5.08
CA LEU A 278 -1.44 -0.41 4.14
C LEU A 278 -0.68 -1.75 4.18
N GLY A 279 0.65 -1.71 4.25
CA GLY A 279 1.47 -2.92 4.43
C GLY A 279 1.18 -3.68 5.72
N GLU A 280 0.99 -2.97 6.85
CA GLU A 280 0.58 -3.58 8.12
C GLU A 280 -0.79 -4.25 7.99
N LEU A 281 -1.76 -3.55 7.40
CA LEU A 281 -3.14 -4.06 7.22
C LEU A 281 -3.21 -5.25 6.27
N LEU A 282 -2.39 -5.29 5.22
CA LEU A 282 -2.23 -6.47 4.35
C LEU A 282 -1.80 -7.69 5.15
N SER A 283 -0.81 -7.50 6.04
CA SER A 283 -0.34 -8.58 6.93
C SER A 283 -1.43 -9.05 7.87
N ASP A 284 -2.14 -8.11 8.51
CA ASP A 284 -3.22 -8.42 9.44
C ASP A 284 -4.37 -9.17 8.73
N MET A 285 -4.78 -8.70 7.54
CA MET A 285 -5.82 -9.34 6.73
C MET A 285 -5.41 -10.75 6.30
N LEU A 286 -4.18 -10.94 5.82
CA LEU A 286 -3.69 -12.26 5.43
C LEU A 286 -3.64 -13.22 6.62
N LEU A 287 -3.10 -12.79 7.77
CA LEU A 287 -3.01 -13.62 8.97
C LEU A 287 -4.40 -14.00 9.50
N GLN A 288 -5.36 -13.08 9.44
CA GLN A 288 -6.75 -13.36 9.74
C GLN A 288 -7.31 -14.43 8.80
N LYS A 289 -7.14 -14.26 7.49
CA LYS A 289 -7.56 -15.24 6.47
C LYS A 289 -6.93 -16.61 6.68
N ILE A 290 -5.64 -16.67 7.01
CA ILE A 290 -4.93 -17.91 7.36
C ILE A 290 -5.55 -18.58 8.61
N SER A 291 -5.88 -17.79 9.64
CA SER A 291 -6.47 -18.31 10.88
C SER A 291 -7.89 -18.83 10.69
N GLN A 292 -8.62 -18.30 9.74
CA GLN A 292 -10.00 -18.64 9.38
C GLN A 292 -10.09 -19.62 8.20
N SER A 293 -9.02 -20.38 7.93
CA SER A 293 -8.98 -21.41 6.88
C SER A 293 -9.33 -20.89 5.48
N GLY A 294 -8.91 -19.67 5.15
CA GLY A 294 -9.11 -19.05 3.85
C GLY A 294 -10.40 -18.27 3.67
N ALA A 295 -11.18 -18.07 4.75
CA ALA A 295 -12.42 -17.29 4.65
C ALA A 295 -12.18 -15.90 4.06
N GLN A 296 -13.11 -15.47 3.20
CA GLN A 296 -13.05 -14.17 2.55
C GLN A 296 -13.08 -13.04 3.59
N GLN A 297 -12.25 -12.01 3.38
CA GLN A 297 -12.12 -10.85 4.26
C GLN A 297 -12.71 -9.59 3.63
N GLY A 298 -12.85 -9.55 2.29
CA GLY A 298 -13.41 -8.44 1.53
C GLY A 298 -12.38 -7.35 1.20
N GLU A 299 -12.88 -6.14 1.10
CA GLU A 299 -12.11 -4.94 0.69
C GLU A 299 -11.81 -4.07 1.89
N LEU A 300 -10.60 -3.52 1.94
CA LEU A 300 -10.21 -2.53 2.95
C LEU A 300 -9.57 -1.33 2.26
N LEU A 301 -10.31 -0.24 2.19
CA LEU A 301 -9.85 1.04 1.64
C LEU A 301 -9.51 2.01 2.76
N ILE A 302 -8.36 2.64 2.67
CA ILE A 302 -7.86 3.60 3.67
C ILE A 302 -7.81 4.99 3.06
N GLU A 303 -8.50 5.93 3.71
CA GLU A 303 -8.54 7.32 3.28
C GLU A 303 -7.15 7.97 3.32
N PRO A 304 -6.68 8.56 2.19
CA PRO A 304 -5.43 9.30 2.14
C PRO A 304 -5.60 10.70 2.71
N THR A 305 -4.49 11.43 2.84
CA THR A 305 -4.48 12.80 3.37
C THR A 305 -3.88 13.78 2.37
N LEU A 306 -4.45 15.00 2.25
CA LEU A 306 -3.86 16.04 1.44
C LEU A 306 -2.75 16.77 2.21
N ILE A 307 -1.55 16.74 1.66
CA ILE A 307 -0.40 17.52 2.14
C ILE A 307 -0.32 18.80 1.32
N LYS A 308 -0.64 19.92 1.95
CA LYS A 308 -0.62 21.25 1.32
C LYS A 308 0.78 21.81 1.35
N ARG A 309 1.23 22.37 0.24
CA ARG A 309 2.52 23.03 0.08
C ARG A 309 2.38 24.29 -0.79
N ASP A 310 3.47 24.72 -1.42
CA ASP A 310 3.56 26.02 -2.05
C ASP A 310 3.05 26.09 -3.51
N GLU A 311 2.72 24.95 -4.12
CA GLU A 311 2.33 24.82 -5.54
C GLU A 311 0.85 25.10 -5.80
N THR A 312 0.12 25.47 -4.79
CA THR A 312 -1.26 25.92 -4.91
C THR A 312 -1.44 27.25 -4.17
N ARG A 313 -2.33 28.10 -4.68
CA ARG A 313 -2.63 29.40 -4.06
C ARG A 313 -3.05 29.25 -2.60
N ASN A 314 -2.68 30.23 -1.77
CA ASN A 314 -3.08 30.31 -0.37
C ASN A 314 -4.57 30.64 -0.20
#